data_0a9b47c443ff13426b058fea1e67e5ae
#
_entry.id   0a9b47c443ff13426b058fea1e67e5ae
#
_cell.length_a   1.000
_cell.length_b   1.000
_cell.length_c   1.000
_cell.angle_alpha   90.00
_cell.angle_beta   90.00
_cell.angle_gamma   90.00
#
_symmetry.space_group_name_H-M   'P 1'
#
loop_
_entity.id
_entity.type
_entity.pdbx_description
1 polymer ?
#
loop_
_entity_poly.entity_id
_entity_poly.type
_entity_poly.pdbx_seq_one_letter_code
_entity_poly.pdbx_strand_id
1 'polypeptide(L)'
;MFKTLKGPGVMGITLAAAGILMVTMGARQSLGLFVGPLNTSTGLGIVAISFALAVGQFAWGAVQPLAGAAADRWGPRPVLLAGIVLLAIGSAITPFMTSAWGLTFAIGLVSAMGAGAGSFSVLIGAAAQRMPAEARGAASGVINAGGSLGQFIFAPLLQKLIQLMGWMGAMYSLAAMTLLALPLVGRVTKGSTPHTTAAAGNHTDGGLRTALKTALGDRSYLLLHAGFFTCGFHIAFLVTHLPTEVDLCGLPPSVASWSLALIGLANIVGSLAVGHLVSQYRSKMILALMYASRAVLILWYLAMPREAWVFYVFAVGLGLTWLAT
;
A
#
# COMPACT_ATOMS: atom_id res chain seq x y z
N MET A 1 23.99 -6.86 3.89
CA MET A 1 22.53 -7.00 3.69
C MET A 1 22.19 -8.16 2.74
N PHE A 2 22.65 -8.23 1.49
CA PHE A 2 22.27 -9.29 0.53
C PHE A 2 22.91 -10.67 0.74
N LYS A 3 23.99 -10.78 1.54
CA LYS A 3 24.63 -12.08 1.84
C LYS A 3 23.70 -13.04 2.62
N THR A 4 22.84 -12.49 3.49
CA THR A 4 21.90 -13.28 4.31
C THR A 4 20.71 -13.83 3.51
N LEU A 5 20.41 -13.28 2.32
CA LEU A 5 19.36 -13.76 1.44
C LEU A 5 19.78 -14.94 0.54
N LYS A 6 21.09 -15.29 0.52
CA LYS A 6 21.62 -16.36 -0.35
C LYS A 6 21.30 -17.79 0.14
N GLY A 7 20.61 -17.94 1.28
CA GLY A 7 20.18 -19.24 1.76
C GLY A 7 19.23 -19.97 0.77
N PRO A 8 19.26 -21.31 0.71
CA PRO A 8 18.43 -22.07 -0.20
C PRO A 8 16.93 -21.77 0.03
N GLY A 9 16.26 -21.26 -1.01
CA GLY A 9 14.84 -20.92 -0.98
C GLY A 9 14.48 -19.55 -0.41
N VAL A 10 15.34 -18.89 0.39
CA VAL A 10 15.04 -17.59 1.03
C VAL A 10 14.80 -16.51 0.00
N MET A 11 15.65 -16.39 -1.01
CA MET A 11 15.49 -15.41 -2.10
C MET A 11 14.18 -15.65 -2.87
N GLY A 12 13.86 -16.91 -3.18
CA GLY A 12 12.62 -17.25 -3.91
C GLY A 12 11.36 -16.88 -3.14
N ILE A 13 11.34 -17.09 -1.83
CA ILE A 13 10.21 -16.69 -0.95
C ILE A 13 10.11 -15.16 -0.89
N THR A 14 11.23 -14.49 -0.70
CA THR A 14 11.29 -13.03 -0.61
C THR A 14 10.80 -12.37 -1.89
N LEU A 15 11.26 -12.83 -3.05
CA LEU A 15 10.83 -12.30 -4.35
C LEU A 15 9.36 -12.62 -4.65
N ALA A 16 8.87 -13.81 -4.27
CA ALA A 16 7.46 -14.15 -4.42
C ALA A 16 6.57 -13.24 -3.54
N ALA A 17 6.95 -13.01 -2.29
CA ALA A 17 6.24 -12.08 -1.41
C ALA A 17 6.30 -10.63 -1.92
N ALA A 18 7.47 -10.17 -2.39
CA ALA A 18 7.63 -8.87 -3.04
C ALA A 18 6.75 -8.73 -4.29
N GLY A 19 6.63 -9.79 -5.11
CA GLY A 19 5.76 -9.83 -6.28
C GLY A 19 4.27 -9.73 -5.92
N ILE A 20 3.82 -10.39 -4.87
CA ILE A 20 2.43 -10.26 -4.39
C ILE A 20 2.19 -8.82 -3.90
N LEU A 21 3.09 -8.27 -3.10
CA LEU A 21 2.96 -6.89 -2.60
C LEU A 21 3.03 -5.87 -3.75
N MET A 22 3.85 -6.12 -4.76
CA MET A 22 3.93 -5.31 -5.98
C MET A 22 2.57 -5.20 -6.66
N VAL A 23 1.87 -6.31 -6.82
CA VAL A 23 0.55 -6.32 -7.47
C VAL A 23 -0.51 -5.67 -6.58
N THR A 24 -0.60 -6.02 -5.30
CA THR A 24 -1.64 -5.50 -4.40
C THR A 24 -1.48 -4.01 -4.13
N MET A 25 -0.25 -3.54 -3.90
CA MET A 25 0.03 -2.12 -3.68
C MET A 25 -0.02 -1.31 -4.98
N GLY A 26 0.51 -1.87 -6.08
CA GLY A 26 0.43 -1.23 -7.39
C GLY A 26 -1.00 -0.98 -7.83
N ALA A 27 -1.86 -1.99 -7.70
CA ALA A 27 -3.29 -1.88 -7.97
C ALA A 27 -3.93 -0.77 -7.13
N ARG A 28 -3.74 -0.82 -5.82
CA ARG A 28 -4.36 0.10 -4.88
C ARG A 28 -3.89 1.56 -5.06
N GLN A 29 -2.60 1.78 -5.20
CA GLN A 29 -2.02 3.13 -5.28
C GLN A 29 -2.25 3.81 -6.64
N SER A 30 -2.73 3.07 -7.62
CA SER A 30 -3.08 3.61 -8.94
C SER A 30 -4.58 3.94 -9.10
N LEU A 31 -5.43 3.65 -8.10
CA LEU A 31 -6.88 3.87 -8.21
C LEU A 31 -7.26 5.35 -8.41
N GLY A 32 -6.43 6.29 -7.96
CA GLY A 32 -6.64 7.72 -8.22
C GLY A 32 -6.71 8.07 -9.72
N LEU A 33 -6.05 7.31 -10.59
CA LEU A 33 -6.09 7.51 -12.05
C LEU A 33 -7.49 7.27 -12.66
N PHE A 34 -8.34 6.53 -11.95
CA PHE A 34 -9.71 6.22 -12.41
C PHE A 34 -10.74 7.27 -12.00
N VAL A 35 -10.41 8.23 -11.13
CA VAL A 35 -11.38 9.22 -10.62
C VAL A 35 -11.97 10.05 -11.74
N GLY A 36 -11.15 10.63 -12.61
CA GLY A 36 -11.60 11.42 -13.75
C GLY A 36 -12.45 10.60 -14.74
N PRO A 37 -11.93 9.48 -15.28
CA PRO A 37 -12.67 8.60 -16.18
C PRO A 37 -13.99 8.06 -15.59
N LEU A 38 -14.02 7.69 -14.31
CA LEU A 38 -15.25 7.29 -13.62
C LEU A 38 -16.23 8.44 -13.53
N ASN A 39 -15.78 9.64 -13.15
CA ASN A 39 -16.64 10.81 -13.04
C ASN A 39 -17.30 11.15 -14.39
N THR A 40 -16.49 11.16 -15.46
CA THR A 40 -16.98 11.48 -16.81
C THR A 40 -17.98 10.44 -17.32
N SER A 41 -17.75 9.15 -17.04
CA SER A 41 -18.58 8.06 -17.59
C SER A 41 -19.83 7.78 -16.77
N THR A 42 -19.79 7.95 -15.45
CA THR A 42 -20.91 7.61 -14.55
C THR A 42 -21.74 8.81 -14.13
N GLY A 43 -21.17 10.03 -14.19
CA GLY A 43 -21.81 11.25 -13.70
C GLY A 43 -22.02 11.31 -12.19
N LEU A 44 -21.41 10.38 -11.41
CA LEU A 44 -21.63 10.28 -9.96
C LEU A 44 -21.07 11.46 -9.16
N GLY A 45 -20.18 12.25 -9.76
CA GLY A 45 -19.49 13.35 -9.12
C GLY A 45 -18.22 12.90 -8.34
N ILE A 46 -17.21 13.77 -8.37
CA ILE A 46 -15.91 13.51 -7.74
C ILE A 46 -16.06 13.21 -6.24
N VAL A 47 -17.01 13.86 -5.57
CA VAL A 47 -17.25 13.67 -4.12
C VAL A 47 -17.66 12.23 -3.80
N ALA A 48 -18.61 11.66 -4.57
CA ALA A 48 -19.07 10.29 -4.35
C ALA A 48 -17.97 9.26 -4.64
N ILE A 49 -17.19 9.48 -5.71
CA ILE A 49 -16.06 8.62 -6.07
C ILE A 49 -14.96 8.71 -5.00
N SER A 50 -14.62 9.91 -4.55
CA SER A 50 -13.64 10.14 -3.48
C SER A 50 -14.08 9.51 -2.15
N PHE A 51 -15.38 9.56 -1.84
CA PHE A 51 -15.94 8.89 -0.67
C PHE A 51 -15.76 7.37 -0.75
N ALA A 52 -16.04 6.75 -1.91
CA ALA A 52 -15.81 5.32 -2.12
C ALA A 52 -14.33 4.95 -1.89
N LEU A 53 -13.39 5.76 -2.40
CA LEU A 53 -11.96 5.55 -2.21
C LEU A 53 -11.54 5.79 -0.75
N ALA A 54 -12.13 6.76 -0.05
CA ALA A 54 -11.86 7.00 1.38
C ALA A 54 -12.34 5.83 2.24
N VAL A 55 -13.53 5.28 1.98
CA VAL A 55 -14.00 4.03 2.60
C VAL A 55 -13.03 2.89 2.31
N GLY A 56 -12.47 2.84 1.10
CA GLY A 56 -11.45 1.87 0.73
C GLY A 56 -10.16 2.00 1.54
N GLN A 57 -9.70 3.20 1.81
CA GLN A 57 -8.54 3.42 2.68
C GLN A 57 -8.79 2.91 4.10
N PHE A 58 -9.97 3.20 4.65
CA PHE A 58 -10.37 2.71 5.96
C PHE A 58 -10.48 1.17 5.99
N ALA A 59 -11.20 0.59 5.05
CA ALA A 59 -11.39 -0.86 4.93
C ALA A 59 -10.06 -1.61 4.77
N TRP A 60 -9.15 -1.07 3.96
CA TRP A 60 -7.79 -1.60 3.79
C TRP A 60 -7.01 -1.65 5.10
N GLY A 61 -7.09 -0.58 5.91
CA GLY A 61 -6.44 -0.54 7.22
C GLY A 61 -7.12 -1.48 8.22
N ALA A 62 -8.45 -1.44 8.30
CA ALA A 62 -9.24 -2.20 9.27
C ALA A 62 -9.16 -3.72 9.06
N VAL A 63 -9.01 -4.17 7.80
CA VAL A 63 -8.91 -5.61 7.50
C VAL A 63 -7.56 -6.20 7.88
N GLN A 64 -6.49 -5.43 7.97
CA GLN A 64 -5.14 -5.97 8.20
C GLN A 64 -4.99 -6.72 9.53
N PRO A 65 -5.46 -6.21 10.69
CA PRO A 65 -5.44 -6.97 11.94
C PRO A 65 -6.27 -8.25 11.86
N LEU A 66 -7.43 -8.19 11.19
CA LEU A 66 -8.31 -9.36 11.00
C LEU A 66 -7.66 -10.40 10.10
N ALA A 67 -7.02 -9.98 9.01
CA ALA A 67 -6.28 -10.84 8.10
C ALA A 67 -5.06 -11.46 8.80
N GLY A 68 -4.35 -10.70 9.65
CA GLY A 68 -3.29 -11.23 10.50
C GLY A 68 -3.77 -12.32 11.43
N ALA A 69 -4.82 -12.06 12.20
CA ALA A 69 -5.42 -13.05 13.11
C ALA A 69 -5.95 -14.28 12.36
N ALA A 70 -6.54 -14.08 11.17
CA ALA A 70 -6.99 -15.17 10.31
C ALA A 70 -5.79 -16.00 9.80
N ALA A 71 -4.69 -15.35 9.42
CA ALA A 71 -3.47 -16.03 8.98
C ALA A 71 -2.80 -16.83 10.12
N ASP A 72 -2.86 -16.34 11.35
CA ASP A 72 -2.38 -17.06 12.53
C ASP A 72 -3.23 -18.31 12.81
N ARG A 73 -4.56 -18.20 12.67
CA ARG A 73 -5.51 -19.26 12.98
C ARG A 73 -5.61 -20.34 11.87
N TRP A 74 -5.70 -19.92 10.61
CA TRP A 74 -5.96 -20.80 9.47
C TRP A 74 -4.76 -20.96 8.53
N GLY A 75 -3.66 -20.30 8.85
CA GLY A 75 -2.47 -20.21 8.00
C GLY A 75 -2.56 -19.07 6.98
N PRO A 76 -1.42 -18.59 6.47
CA PRO A 76 -1.37 -17.47 5.56
C PRO A 76 -1.92 -17.76 4.16
N ARG A 77 -1.92 -19.04 3.74
CA ARG A 77 -2.32 -19.42 2.38
C ARG A 77 -3.76 -19.06 2.03
N PRO A 78 -4.80 -19.49 2.79
CA PRO A 78 -6.18 -19.12 2.46
C PRO A 78 -6.43 -17.61 2.52
N VAL A 79 -5.77 -16.91 3.42
CA VAL A 79 -5.91 -15.45 3.56
C VAL A 79 -5.36 -14.72 2.34
N LEU A 80 -4.16 -15.08 1.88
CA LEU A 80 -3.54 -14.48 0.70
C LEU A 80 -4.30 -14.82 -0.58
N LEU A 81 -4.79 -16.07 -0.73
CA LEU A 81 -5.62 -16.46 -1.87
C LEU A 81 -6.93 -15.67 -1.89
N ALA A 82 -7.64 -15.62 -0.76
CA ALA A 82 -8.87 -14.84 -0.63
C ALA A 82 -8.63 -13.35 -0.92
N GLY A 83 -7.53 -12.79 -0.41
CA GLY A 83 -7.15 -11.40 -0.66
C GLY A 83 -6.97 -11.09 -2.16
N ILE A 84 -6.21 -11.90 -2.87
CA ILE A 84 -5.98 -11.73 -4.31
C ILE A 84 -7.28 -11.89 -5.10
N VAL A 85 -8.09 -12.91 -4.76
CA VAL A 85 -9.38 -13.15 -5.43
C VAL A 85 -10.36 -12.00 -5.17
N LEU A 86 -10.47 -11.51 -3.93
CA LEU A 86 -11.32 -10.37 -3.60
C LEU A 86 -10.89 -9.09 -4.33
N LEU A 87 -9.58 -8.82 -4.41
CA LEU A 87 -9.05 -7.69 -5.14
C LEU A 87 -9.40 -7.78 -6.64
N ALA A 88 -9.25 -8.97 -7.23
CA ALA A 88 -9.61 -9.21 -8.62
C ALA A 88 -11.12 -9.07 -8.86
N ILE A 89 -11.97 -9.67 -8.00
CA ILE A 89 -13.42 -9.54 -8.08
C ILE A 89 -13.84 -8.08 -7.94
N GLY A 90 -13.36 -7.37 -6.92
CA GLY A 90 -13.67 -5.95 -6.71
C GLY A 90 -13.33 -5.10 -7.92
N SER A 91 -12.17 -5.32 -8.54
CA SER A 91 -11.77 -4.64 -9.78
C SER A 91 -12.68 -5.01 -10.95
N ALA A 92 -13.01 -6.30 -11.11
CA ALA A 92 -13.83 -6.80 -12.24
C ALA A 92 -15.30 -6.38 -12.16
N ILE A 93 -15.88 -6.24 -10.97
CA ILE A 93 -17.28 -5.81 -10.81
C ILE A 93 -17.45 -4.29 -10.85
N THR A 94 -16.38 -3.52 -10.65
CA THR A 94 -16.42 -2.05 -10.66
C THR A 94 -17.06 -1.45 -11.91
N PRO A 95 -16.80 -1.94 -13.15
CA PRO A 95 -17.43 -1.44 -14.36
C PRO A 95 -18.96 -1.56 -14.40
N PHE A 96 -19.55 -2.44 -13.62
CA PHE A 96 -21.00 -2.63 -13.53
C PHE A 96 -21.67 -1.71 -12.50
N MET A 97 -20.87 -0.97 -11.71
CA MET A 97 -21.37 -0.14 -10.62
C MET A 97 -21.76 1.25 -11.14
N THR A 98 -23.06 1.47 -11.29
CA THR A 98 -23.64 2.74 -11.76
C THR A 98 -24.10 3.65 -10.63
N SER A 99 -24.00 3.22 -9.39
CA SER A 99 -24.38 3.99 -8.20
C SER A 99 -23.21 4.22 -7.25
N ALA A 100 -23.29 5.30 -6.47
CA ALA A 100 -22.27 5.63 -5.46
C ALA A 100 -22.09 4.51 -4.44
N TRP A 101 -23.18 3.87 -4.00
CA TRP A 101 -23.12 2.74 -3.07
C TRP A 101 -22.53 1.48 -3.71
N GLY A 102 -22.89 1.19 -4.96
CA GLY A 102 -22.27 0.09 -5.71
C GLY A 102 -20.77 0.27 -5.87
N LEU A 103 -20.33 1.49 -6.21
CA LEU A 103 -18.92 1.83 -6.33
C LEU A 103 -18.20 1.70 -4.96
N THR A 104 -18.82 2.20 -3.89
CA THR A 104 -18.31 2.05 -2.52
C THR A 104 -18.17 0.57 -2.13
N PHE A 105 -19.12 -0.26 -2.50
CA PHE A 105 -19.05 -1.70 -2.25
C PHE A 105 -17.91 -2.35 -3.05
N ALA A 106 -17.82 -2.11 -4.36
CA ALA A 106 -16.86 -2.77 -5.24
C ALA A 106 -15.40 -2.34 -4.94
N ILE A 107 -15.12 -1.04 -5.03
CA ILE A 107 -13.77 -0.49 -4.79
C ILE A 107 -13.52 -0.28 -3.30
N GLY A 108 -14.48 0.32 -2.59
CA GLY A 108 -14.32 0.71 -1.20
C GLY A 108 -14.28 -0.46 -0.22
N LEU A 109 -15.02 -1.52 -0.46
CA LEU A 109 -15.00 -2.68 0.43
C LEU A 109 -14.29 -3.87 -0.20
N VAL A 110 -14.84 -4.46 -1.26
CA VAL A 110 -14.35 -5.74 -1.79
C VAL A 110 -12.89 -5.66 -2.23
N SER A 111 -12.57 -4.70 -3.10
CA SER A 111 -11.21 -4.52 -3.62
C SER A 111 -10.22 -4.12 -2.51
N ALA A 112 -10.62 -3.19 -1.64
CA ALA A 112 -9.75 -2.70 -0.57
C ALA A 112 -9.46 -3.76 0.50
N MET A 113 -10.46 -4.54 0.92
CA MET A 113 -10.27 -5.67 1.83
C MET A 113 -9.37 -6.74 1.22
N GLY A 114 -9.54 -7.01 -0.08
CA GLY A 114 -8.65 -7.90 -0.82
C GLY A 114 -7.20 -7.45 -0.80
N ALA A 115 -6.93 -6.18 -1.10
CA ALA A 115 -5.59 -5.60 -1.02
C ALA A 115 -5.03 -5.62 0.41
N GLY A 116 -5.87 -5.40 1.42
CA GLY A 116 -5.48 -5.43 2.83
C GLY A 116 -5.10 -6.83 3.32
N ALA A 117 -5.80 -7.87 2.86
CA ALA A 117 -5.45 -9.26 3.16
C ALA A 117 -4.12 -9.69 2.50
N GLY A 118 -3.77 -9.10 1.34
CA GLY A 118 -2.46 -9.26 0.69
C GLY A 118 -1.41 -8.22 1.14
N SER A 119 -1.55 -7.63 2.32
CA SER A 119 -0.70 -6.57 2.83
C SER A 119 0.69 -7.05 3.27
N PHE A 120 1.58 -6.08 3.50
CA PHE A 120 2.94 -6.30 3.97
C PHE A 120 2.98 -7.14 5.26
N SER A 121 2.09 -6.89 6.22
CA SER A 121 2.07 -7.59 7.51
C SER A 121 1.82 -9.09 7.38
N VAL A 122 0.86 -9.50 6.56
CA VAL A 122 0.57 -10.93 6.30
C VAL A 122 1.71 -11.58 5.51
N LEU A 123 2.25 -10.88 4.52
CA LEU A 123 3.34 -11.40 3.68
C LEU A 123 4.64 -11.58 4.46
N ILE A 124 5.02 -10.59 5.28
CA ILE A 124 6.24 -10.72 6.09
C ILE A 124 6.09 -11.77 7.19
N GLY A 125 4.91 -11.88 7.80
CA GLY A 125 4.59 -12.93 8.77
C GLY A 125 4.74 -14.33 8.15
N ALA A 126 4.16 -14.55 6.97
CA ALA A 126 4.28 -15.81 6.24
C ALA A 126 5.73 -16.13 5.82
N ALA A 127 6.46 -15.13 5.33
CA ALA A 127 7.84 -15.28 4.91
C ALA A 127 8.79 -15.53 6.10
N ALA A 128 8.59 -14.82 7.21
CA ALA A 128 9.42 -14.94 8.41
C ALA A 128 9.38 -16.33 9.06
N GLN A 129 8.27 -17.07 8.91
CA GLN A 129 8.16 -18.45 9.39
C GLN A 129 9.13 -19.41 8.68
N ARG A 130 9.59 -19.05 7.49
CA ARG A 130 10.35 -19.93 6.58
C ARG A 130 11.79 -19.48 6.37
N MET A 131 12.24 -18.47 7.08
CA MET A 131 13.60 -17.96 6.92
C MET A 131 14.28 -17.73 8.27
N PRO A 132 15.63 -17.89 8.32
CA PRO A 132 16.40 -17.65 9.52
C PRO A 132 16.26 -16.17 9.99
N ALA A 133 16.40 -15.96 11.29
CA ALA A 133 16.21 -14.65 11.92
C ALA A 133 17.08 -13.55 11.28
N GLU A 134 18.30 -13.89 10.90
CA GLU A 134 19.27 -12.96 10.29
C GLU A 134 18.84 -12.47 8.89
N ALA A 135 17.99 -13.24 8.18
CA ALA A 135 17.51 -12.89 6.85
C ALA A 135 16.24 -12.04 6.88
N ARG A 136 15.48 -12.05 8.00
CA ARG A 136 14.16 -11.41 8.09
C ARG A 136 14.19 -9.92 7.83
N GLY A 137 15.18 -9.20 8.36
CA GLY A 137 15.31 -7.76 8.13
C GLY A 137 15.59 -7.40 6.67
N ALA A 138 16.50 -8.14 6.02
CA ALA A 138 16.81 -7.94 4.61
C ALA A 138 15.62 -8.32 3.71
N ALA A 139 14.92 -9.41 4.04
CA ALA A 139 13.73 -9.85 3.32
C ALA A 139 12.58 -8.83 3.45
N SER A 140 12.35 -8.29 4.65
CA SER A 140 11.37 -7.24 4.91
C SER A 140 11.61 -6.01 4.01
N GLY A 141 12.86 -5.56 3.92
CA GLY A 141 13.24 -4.44 3.03
C GLY A 141 12.94 -4.72 1.56
N VAL A 142 13.27 -5.92 1.06
CA VAL A 142 13.00 -6.32 -0.33
C VAL A 142 11.50 -6.45 -0.59
N ILE A 143 10.74 -7.03 0.34
CA ILE A 143 9.28 -7.15 0.20
C ILE A 143 8.65 -5.76 0.14
N ASN A 144 9.05 -4.84 1.04
CA ASN A 144 8.53 -3.46 1.03
C ASN A 144 8.89 -2.70 -0.27
N ALA A 145 10.12 -2.88 -0.76
CA ALA A 145 10.55 -2.33 -2.05
C ALA A 145 9.68 -2.86 -3.21
N GLY A 146 9.19 -4.11 -3.11
CA GLY A 146 8.22 -4.68 -4.07
C GLY A 146 6.94 -3.84 -4.16
N GLY A 147 6.38 -3.40 -3.02
CA GLY A 147 5.20 -2.52 -3.00
C GLY A 147 5.44 -1.19 -3.72
N SER A 148 6.59 -0.56 -3.47
CA SER A 148 7.00 0.68 -4.13
C SER A 148 7.25 0.51 -5.63
N LEU A 149 7.86 -0.61 -6.01
CA LEU A 149 8.05 -0.99 -7.41
C LEU A 149 6.69 -1.21 -8.10
N GLY A 150 5.71 -1.74 -7.36
CA GLY A 150 4.33 -1.86 -7.83
C GLY A 150 3.74 -0.51 -8.22
N GLN A 151 3.84 0.49 -7.37
CA GLN A 151 3.37 1.84 -7.68
C GLN A 151 4.09 2.42 -8.91
N PHE A 152 5.41 2.23 -9.00
CA PHE A 152 6.20 2.69 -10.14
C PHE A 152 5.75 2.07 -11.46
N ILE A 153 5.44 0.78 -11.49
CA ILE A 153 5.07 0.05 -12.72
C ILE A 153 3.58 0.23 -13.04
N PHE A 154 2.70 0.07 -12.05
CA PHE A 154 1.25 0.01 -12.28
C PHE A 154 0.67 1.36 -12.68
N ALA A 155 1.18 2.48 -12.16
CA ALA A 155 0.63 3.79 -12.47
C ALA A 155 0.74 4.15 -13.98
N PRO A 156 1.92 4.12 -14.62
CA PRO A 156 2.00 4.37 -16.06
C PRO A 156 1.37 3.26 -16.91
N LEU A 157 1.44 2.00 -16.45
CA LEU A 157 0.82 0.88 -17.15
C LEU A 157 -0.71 1.03 -17.21
N LEU A 158 -1.36 1.28 -16.07
CA LEU A 158 -2.81 1.47 -16.01
C LEU A 158 -3.25 2.74 -16.74
N GLN A 159 -2.48 3.83 -16.66
CA GLN A 159 -2.75 5.02 -17.46
C GLN A 159 -2.72 4.72 -18.96
N LYS A 160 -1.76 3.92 -19.42
CA LYS A 160 -1.70 3.50 -20.82
C LYS A 160 -2.88 2.60 -21.20
N LEU A 161 -3.28 1.68 -20.34
CA LEU A 161 -4.44 0.82 -20.55
C LEU A 161 -5.76 1.63 -20.60
N ILE A 162 -5.89 2.66 -19.73
CA ILE A 162 -7.04 3.58 -19.77
C ILE A 162 -7.10 4.30 -21.13
N GLN A 163 -5.97 4.75 -21.68
CA GLN A 163 -5.91 5.40 -22.98
C GLN A 163 -6.24 4.45 -24.14
N LEU A 164 -5.83 3.19 -24.07
CA LEU A 164 -5.97 2.23 -25.15
C LEU A 164 -7.35 1.56 -25.21
N MET A 165 -7.91 1.20 -24.07
CA MET A 165 -9.13 0.39 -23.96
C MET A 165 -10.18 0.95 -23.01
N GLY A 166 -10.00 2.22 -22.58
CA GLY A 166 -10.88 2.88 -21.63
C GLY A 166 -10.71 2.37 -20.21
N TRP A 167 -11.36 3.05 -19.26
CA TRP A 167 -11.23 2.74 -17.85
C TRP A 167 -11.81 1.36 -17.48
N MET A 168 -12.88 0.90 -18.15
CA MET A 168 -13.47 -0.43 -17.93
C MET A 168 -12.49 -1.53 -18.33
N GLY A 169 -11.87 -1.41 -19.53
CA GLY A 169 -10.84 -2.34 -19.99
C GLY A 169 -9.61 -2.37 -19.08
N ALA A 170 -9.20 -1.21 -18.58
CA ALA A 170 -8.11 -1.12 -17.61
C ALA A 170 -8.46 -1.82 -16.27
N MET A 171 -9.71 -1.73 -15.79
CA MET A 171 -10.16 -2.45 -14.59
C MET A 171 -10.16 -3.97 -14.79
N TYR A 172 -10.62 -4.46 -15.95
CA TYR A 172 -10.55 -5.91 -16.26
C TYR A 172 -9.09 -6.38 -16.38
N SER A 173 -8.24 -5.56 -17.00
CA SER A 173 -6.80 -5.87 -17.08
C SER A 173 -6.17 -5.90 -15.69
N LEU A 174 -6.54 -4.98 -14.80
CA LEU A 174 -6.09 -4.97 -13.41
C LEU A 174 -6.53 -6.24 -12.67
N ALA A 175 -7.78 -6.67 -12.84
CA ALA A 175 -8.27 -7.91 -12.26
C ALA A 175 -7.47 -9.12 -12.77
N ALA A 176 -7.23 -9.20 -14.08
CA ALA A 176 -6.43 -10.28 -14.68
C ALA A 176 -4.98 -10.28 -14.15
N MET A 177 -4.31 -9.11 -14.11
CA MET A 177 -2.95 -8.98 -13.56
C MET A 177 -2.90 -9.38 -12.09
N THR A 178 -3.95 -9.07 -11.32
CA THR A 178 -4.03 -9.47 -9.91
C THR A 178 -4.07 -11.00 -9.78
N LEU A 179 -4.82 -11.68 -10.61
CA LEU A 179 -4.88 -13.15 -10.60
C LEU A 179 -3.54 -13.81 -10.97
N LEU A 180 -2.69 -13.15 -11.76
CA LEU A 180 -1.34 -13.65 -12.04
C LEU A 180 -0.45 -13.74 -10.79
N ALA A 181 -0.81 -13.12 -9.68
CA ALA A 181 -0.11 -13.26 -8.41
C ALA A 181 -0.45 -14.58 -7.67
N LEU A 182 -1.53 -15.30 -8.04
CA LEU A 182 -1.95 -16.53 -7.36
C LEU A 182 -0.86 -17.62 -7.27
N PRO A 183 -0.08 -17.91 -8.33
CA PRO A 183 0.98 -18.91 -8.25
C PRO A 183 2.09 -18.55 -7.23
N LEU A 184 2.30 -17.24 -6.99
CA LEU A 184 3.32 -16.78 -6.04
C LEU A 184 2.93 -17.13 -4.59
N VAL A 185 1.62 -17.18 -4.28
CA VAL A 185 1.13 -17.56 -2.95
C VAL A 185 1.64 -18.93 -2.55
N GLY A 186 1.60 -19.90 -3.48
CA GLY A 186 2.11 -21.24 -3.23
C GLY A 186 3.59 -21.24 -2.85
N ARG A 187 4.41 -20.39 -3.46
CA ARG A 187 5.83 -20.26 -3.12
C ARG A 187 6.07 -19.65 -1.75
N VAL A 188 5.28 -18.64 -1.36
CA VAL A 188 5.39 -17.96 -0.06
C VAL A 188 4.92 -18.89 1.07
N THR A 189 3.85 -19.65 0.85
CA THR A 189 3.15 -20.40 1.91
C THR A 189 3.42 -21.91 1.95
N LYS A 190 4.22 -22.46 1.03
CA LYS A 190 4.53 -23.89 1.00
C LYS A 190 5.22 -24.33 2.31
N GLY A 191 4.53 -25.12 3.12
CA GLY A 191 5.05 -25.60 4.42
C GLY A 191 4.86 -24.61 5.59
N SER A 192 4.12 -23.51 5.40
CA SER A 192 3.67 -22.68 6.53
C SER A 192 2.52 -23.37 7.23
N THR A 193 2.66 -23.58 8.53
CA THR A 193 1.60 -24.11 9.39
C THR A 193 0.87 -22.98 10.10
N PRO A 194 -0.41 -23.15 10.45
CA PRO A 194 -1.08 -22.23 11.38
C PRO A 194 -0.27 -22.15 12.67
N HIS A 195 -0.09 -20.93 13.19
CA HIS A 195 0.46 -20.79 14.53
C HIS A 195 -0.59 -21.30 15.51
N THR A 196 -0.41 -22.52 15.99
CA THR A 196 -1.05 -22.92 17.25
C THR A 196 -0.55 -21.97 18.33
N THR A 197 -1.46 -21.42 19.08
CA THR A 197 -1.33 -20.35 20.10
C THR A 197 -0.30 -20.61 21.23
N ALA A 198 0.61 -21.57 21.04
CA ALA A 198 1.61 -21.97 22.02
C ALA A 198 2.87 -21.06 22.08
N ALA A 199 3.01 -20.07 21.21
CA ALA A 199 4.16 -19.14 21.20
C ALA A 199 3.76 -17.70 21.59
N ALA A 200 2.56 -17.47 22.14
CA ALA A 200 2.25 -16.29 22.91
C ALA A 200 2.93 -16.40 24.28
N GLY A 201 4.27 -16.27 24.26
CA GLY A 201 5.04 -16.17 25.47
C GLY A 201 4.53 -15.03 26.32
N ASN A 202 4.22 -15.31 27.59
CA ASN A 202 3.89 -14.39 28.65
C ASN A 202 2.83 -13.32 28.28
N HIS A 203 1.59 -13.73 28.09
CA HIS A 203 0.49 -12.84 28.41
C HIS A 203 0.57 -12.61 29.93
N THR A 204 1.12 -11.46 30.34
CA THR A 204 0.78 -10.88 31.64
C THR A 204 -0.74 -10.98 31.81
N ASP A 205 -1.21 -11.39 32.98
CA ASP A 205 -2.58 -11.72 33.39
C ASP A 205 -3.64 -10.61 33.21
N GLY A 206 -3.53 -9.81 32.20
CA GLY A 206 -4.49 -8.77 31.87
C GLY A 206 -4.85 -8.84 30.40
N GLY A 207 -5.98 -9.43 30.05
CA GLY A 207 -6.45 -9.62 28.66
C GLY A 207 -6.37 -8.36 27.79
N LEU A 208 -6.71 -8.48 26.50
CA LEU A 208 -6.66 -7.41 25.47
C LEU A 208 -7.14 -6.03 25.99
N ARG A 209 -8.14 -6.00 26.86
CA ARG A 209 -8.66 -4.76 27.49
C ARG A 209 -7.62 -4.04 28.35
N THR A 210 -6.84 -4.79 29.13
CA THR A 210 -5.78 -4.22 29.98
C THR A 210 -4.60 -3.73 29.13
N ALA A 211 -4.20 -4.50 28.11
CA ALA A 211 -3.18 -4.09 27.17
C ALA A 211 -3.57 -2.79 26.42
N LEU A 212 -4.81 -2.71 25.93
CA LEU A 212 -5.35 -1.50 25.31
C LEU A 212 -5.40 -0.31 26.27
N LYS A 213 -5.86 -0.52 27.52
CA LYS A 213 -5.92 0.53 28.53
C LYS A 213 -4.52 1.08 28.85
N THR A 214 -3.53 0.20 28.99
CA THR A 214 -2.13 0.58 29.23
C THR A 214 -1.57 1.35 28.04
N ALA A 215 -1.76 0.87 26.82
CA ALA A 215 -1.31 1.53 25.59
C ALA A 215 -1.94 2.91 25.39
N LEU A 216 -3.26 3.02 25.60
CA LEU A 216 -3.99 4.30 25.51
C LEU A 216 -3.67 5.26 26.66
N GLY A 217 -3.09 4.78 27.76
CA GLY A 217 -2.57 5.61 28.86
C GLY A 217 -1.16 6.16 28.60
N ASP A 218 -0.43 5.61 27.65
CA ASP A 218 0.93 6.06 27.32
C ASP A 218 0.90 7.21 26.31
N ARG A 219 1.36 8.39 26.75
CA ARG A 219 1.42 9.59 25.93
C ARG A 219 2.32 9.42 24.70
N SER A 220 3.43 8.68 24.82
CA SER A 220 4.33 8.43 23.70
C SER A 220 3.68 7.58 22.64
N TYR A 221 2.90 6.57 23.07
CA TYR A 221 2.10 5.72 22.18
C TYR A 221 1.04 6.52 21.43
N LEU A 222 0.30 7.40 22.11
CA LEU A 222 -0.72 8.26 21.49
C LEU A 222 -0.11 9.24 20.48
N LEU A 223 1.02 9.88 20.82
CA LEU A 223 1.70 10.80 19.91
C LEU A 223 2.25 10.07 18.67
N LEU A 224 2.75 8.85 18.83
CA LEU A 224 3.20 8.03 17.71
C LEU A 224 2.01 7.69 16.78
N HIS A 225 0.86 7.32 17.36
CA HIS A 225 -0.36 7.06 16.58
C HIS A 225 -0.89 8.29 15.86
N ALA A 226 -0.84 9.46 16.48
CA ALA A 226 -1.19 10.72 15.83
C ALA A 226 -0.27 11.03 14.63
N GLY A 227 1.04 10.77 14.78
CA GLY A 227 1.99 10.85 13.68
C GLY A 227 1.65 9.91 12.53
N PHE A 228 1.41 8.63 12.82
CA PHE A 228 1.00 7.65 11.80
C PHE A 228 -0.34 8.00 11.13
N PHE A 229 -1.31 8.51 11.90
CA PHE A 229 -2.57 9.00 11.34
C PHE A 229 -2.32 10.12 10.32
N THR A 230 -1.50 11.12 10.68
CA THR A 230 -1.14 12.23 9.78
C THR A 230 -0.44 11.70 8.52
N CYS A 231 0.48 10.75 8.65
CA CYS A 231 1.14 10.11 7.51
C CYS A 231 0.12 9.41 6.61
N GLY A 232 -0.74 8.56 7.19
CA GLY A 232 -1.77 7.83 6.46
C GLY A 232 -2.75 8.76 5.73
N PHE A 233 -3.15 9.86 6.37
CA PHE A 233 -4.01 10.88 5.77
C PHE A 233 -3.36 11.52 4.53
N HIS A 234 -2.10 11.97 4.64
CA HIS A 234 -1.37 12.56 3.51
C HIS A 234 -1.22 11.58 2.35
N ILE A 235 -0.84 10.34 2.65
CA ILE A 235 -0.69 9.30 1.62
C ILE A 235 -2.01 9.05 0.89
N ALA A 236 -3.08 8.83 1.65
CA ALA A 236 -4.40 8.55 1.10
C ALA A 236 -4.91 9.70 0.24
N PHE A 237 -4.79 10.93 0.75
CA PHE A 237 -5.24 12.15 0.05
C PHE A 237 -4.47 12.34 -1.26
N LEU A 238 -3.15 12.31 -1.21
CA LEU A 238 -2.31 12.60 -2.37
C LEU A 238 -2.43 11.53 -3.46
N VAL A 239 -2.42 10.25 -3.11
CA VAL A 239 -2.58 9.17 -4.10
C VAL A 239 -3.94 9.23 -4.80
N THR A 240 -4.98 9.63 -4.07
CA THR A 240 -6.34 9.72 -4.61
C THR A 240 -6.56 10.96 -5.46
N HIS A 241 -6.07 12.12 -5.00
CA HIS A 241 -6.44 13.41 -5.59
C HIS A 241 -5.37 14.02 -6.50
N LEU A 242 -4.11 13.57 -6.43
CA LEU A 242 -3.05 14.08 -7.32
C LEU A 242 -3.41 13.97 -8.81
N PRO A 243 -3.99 12.86 -9.32
CA PRO A 243 -4.42 12.80 -10.71
C PRO A 243 -5.51 13.82 -11.06
N THR A 244 -6.45 14.06 -10.16
CA THR A 244 -7.51 15.05 -10.36
C THR A 244 -6.95 16.48 -10.34
N GLU A 245 -5.97 16.76 -9.47
CA GLU A 245 -5.28 18.07 -9.44
C GLU A 245 -4.51 18.35 -10.74
N VAL A 246 -3.83 17.33 -11.29
CA VAL A 246 -3.16 17.43 -12.60
C VAL A 246 -4.16 17.75 -13.71
N ASP A 247 -5.32 17.09 -13.71
CA ASP A 247 -6.39 17.31 -14.68
C ASP A 247 -6.98 18.71 -14.57
N LEU A 248 -7.24 19.21 -13.35
CA LEU A 248 -7.73 20.57 -13.08
C LEU A 248 -6.74 21.65 -13.54
N CYS A 249 -5.44 21.35 -13.56
CA CYS A 249 -4.41 22.23 -14.10
C CYS A 249 -4.31 22.17 -15.64
N GLY A 250 -5.15 21.39 -16.33
CA GLY A 250 -5.11 21.20 -17.77
C GLY A 250 -3.89 20.45 -18.29
N LEU A 251 -3.17 19.72 -17.41
CA LEU A 251 -1.99 18.98 -17.78
C LEU A 251 -2.37 17.57 -18.28
N PRO A 252 -1.56 16.97 -19.17
CA PRO A 252 -1.86 15.65 -19.70
C PRO A 252 -1.85 14.57 -18.60
N PRO A 253 -2.73 13.55 -18.69
CA PRO A 253 -2.84 12.46 -17.70
C PRO A 253 -1.54 11.68 -17.45
N SER A 254 -0.59 11.75 -18.40
CA SER A 254 0.76 11.18 -18.23
C SER A 254 1.53 11.84 -17.08
N VAL A 255 1.29 13.13 -16.80
CA VAL A 255 1.93 13.84 -15.67
C VAL A 255 1.49 13.20 -14.36
N ALA A 256 0.20 12.89 -14.19
CA ALA A 256 -0.31 12.22 -13.00
C ALA A 256 0.30 10.82 -12.81
N SER A 257 0.30 10.00 -13.86
CA SER A 257 0.82 8.63 -13.78
C SER A 257 2.32 8.58 -13.52
N TRP A 258 3.11 9.46 -14.15
CA TRP A 258 4.55 9.56 -13.88
C TRP A 258 4.84 10.14 -12.49
N SER A 259 4.04 11.08 -12.00
CA SER A 259 4.17 11.58 -10.62
C SER A 259 3.95 10.45 -9.61
N LEU A 260 2.89 9.66 -9.76
CA LEU A 260 2.65 8.49 -8.91
C LEU A 260 3.79 7.46 -9.01
N ALA A 261 4.31 7.23 -10.21
CA ALA A 261 5.46 6.34 -10.43
C ALA A 261 6.71 6.86 -9.72
N LEU A 262 7.02 8.16 -9.84
CA LEU A 262 8.18 8.78 -9.20
C LEU A 262 8.09 8.73 -7.67
N ILE A 263 6.89 8.85 -7.08
CA ILE A 263 6.69 8.62 -5.64
C ILE A 263 7.16 7.20 -5.28
N GLY A 264 6.73 6.18 -6.03
CA GLY A 264 7.13 4.79 -5.78
C GLY A 264 8.64 4.57 -5.91
N LEU A 265 9.26 5.10 -6.96
CA LEU A 265 10.69 4.98 -7.18
C LEU A 265 11.51 5.69 -6.10
N ALA A 266 11.18 6.95 -5.80
CA ALA A 266 11.85 7.73 -4.79
C ALA A 266 11.67 7.12 -3.38
N ASN A 267 10.55 6.46 -3.10
CA ASN A 267 10.31 5.76 -1.84
C ASN A 267 11.28 4.59 -1.63
N ILE A 268 11.71 3.88 -2.67
CA ILE A 268 12.75 2.85 -2.54
C ILE A 268 14.05 3.47 -2.02
N VAL A 269 14.46 4.59 -2.62
CA VAL A 269 15.67 5.31 -2.22
C VAL A 269 15.52 5.88 -0.81
N GLY A 270 14.39 6.54 -0.52
CA GLY A 270 14.08 7.14 0.77
C GLY A 270 14.08 6.13 1.92
N SER A 271 13.44 4.98 1.73
CA SER A 271 13.38 3.94 2.77
C SER A 271 14.74 3.30 3.05
N LEU A 272 15.60 3.14 2.03
CA LEU A 272 16.98 2.67 2.22
C LEU A 272 17.83 3.71 2.97
N ALA A 273 17.70 4.98 2.60
CA ALA A 273 18.41 6.08 3.24
C ALA A 273 18.01 6.21 4.73
N VAL A 274 16.70 6.23 5.00
CA VAL A 274 16.18 6.33 6.38
C VAL A 274 16.55 5.08 7.20
N GLY A 275 16.46 3.88 6.61
CA GLY A 275 16.91 2.66 7.28
C GLY A 275 18.39 2.73 7.73
N HIS A 276 19.26 3.38 6.94
CA HIS A 276 20.64 3.64 7.32
C HIS A 276 20.75 4.71 8.42
N LEU A 277 20.01 5.81 8.29
CA LEU A 277 20.02 6.90 9.25
C LEU A 277 19.54 6.49 10.65
N VAL A 278 18.49 5.65 10.73
CA VAL A 278 17.95 5.14 12.00
C VAL A 278 19.00 4.30 12.78
N SER A 279 19.95 3.67 12.08
CA SER A 279 21.04 2.95 12.73
C SER A 279 22.08 3.87 13.39
N GLN A 280 22.14 5.15 13.02
CA GLN A 280 23.14 6.12 13.48
C GLN A 280 22.54 7.22 14.37
N TYR A 281 21.29 7.59 14.14
CA TYR A 281 20.63 8.70 14.82
C TYR A 281 19.35 8.26 15.53
N ARG A 282 18.87 9.09 16.47
CA ARG A 282 17.64 8.82 17.22
C ARG A 282 16.42 8.87 16.29
N SER A 283 15.66 7.80 16.23
CA SER A 283 14.49 7.65 15.35
C SER A 283 13.49 8.80 15.45
N LYS A 284 13.30 9.37 16.66
CA LYS A 284 12.40 10.53 16.87
C LYS A 284 12.82 11.78 16.10
N MET A 285 14.13 12.03 15.95
CA MET A 285 14.66 13.19 15.21
C MET A 285 14.47 13.00 13.72
N ILE A 286 14.72 11.78 13.23
CA ILE A 286 14.52 11.44 11.82
C ILE A 286 13.05 11.61 11.46
N LEU A 287 12.15 11.08 12.30
CA LEU A 287 10.71 11.20 12.11
C LEU A 287 10.26 12.68 12.08
N ALA A 288 10.74 13.50 13.02
CA ALA A 288 10.44 14.93 13.06
C ALA A 288 10.93 15.66 11.80
N LEU A 289 12.16 15.38 11.33
CA LEU A 289 12.72 15.94 10.11
C LEU A 289 11.90 15.54 8.87
N MET A 290 11.45 14.29 8.80
CA MET A 290 10.63 13.80 7.69
C MET A 290 9.27 14.53 7.61
N TYR A 291 8.60 14.74 8.75
CA TYR A 291 7.35 15.52 8.76
C TYR A 291 7.60 17.00 8.44
N ALA A 292 8.66 17.59 8.98
CA ALA A 292 9.03 18.98 8.69
C ALA A 292 9.37 19.18 7.20
N SER A 293 10.18 18.29 6.62
CA SER A 293 10.53 18.36 5.19
C SER A 293 9.29 18.20 4.28
N ARG A 294 8.34 17.34 4.68
CA ARG A 294 7.07 17.18 3.96
C ARG A 294 6.22 18.44 4.03
N ALA A 295 6.14 19.10 5.20
CA ALA A 295 5.43 20.36 5.35
C ALA A 295 6.05 21.47 4.47
N VAL A 296 7.38 21.60 4.48
CA VAL A 296 8.10 22.55 3.62
C VAL A 296 7.86 22.26 2.14
N LEU A 297 7.89 20.99 1.75
CA LEU A 297 7.64 20.57 0.37
C LEU A 297 6.22 20.91 -0.09
N ILE A 298 5.22 20.76 0.76
CA ILE A 298 3.82 21.12 0.46
C ILE A 298 3.71 22.65 0.30
N LEU A 299 4.30 23.42 1.20
CA LEU A 299 4.30 24.90 1.10
C LEU A 299 5.01 25.37 -0.17
N TRP A 300 6.13 24.73 -0.52
CA TRP A 300 6.83 24.99 -1.78
C TRP A 300 5.93 24.70 -2.98
N TYR A 301 5.28 23.53 -3.00
CA TYR A 301 4.35 23.16 -4.07
C TYR A 301 3.22 24.16 -4.24
N LEU A 302 2.65 24.68 -3.14
CA LEU A 302 1.57 25.67 -3.17
C LEU A 302 2.02 27.05 -3.72
N ALA A 303 3.30 27.39 -3.56
CA ALA A 303 3.89 28.66 -4.05
C ALA A 303 4.36 28.59 -5.51
N MET A 304 4.49 27.39 -6.09
CA MET A 304 5.02 27.21 -7.45
C MET A 304 3.93 27.25 -8.52
N PRO A 305 4.30 27.59 -9.77
CA PRO A 305 3.38 27.53 -10.91
C PRO A 305 2.87 26.11 -11.14
N ARG A 306 1.68 25.96 -11.72
CA ARG A 306 1.05 24.66 -11.99
C ARG A 306 1.57 24.04 -13.28
N GLU A 307 2.84 23.68 -13.29
CA GLU A 307 3.55 23.10 -14.43
C GLU A 307 3.96 21.64 -14.16
N ALA A 308 4.13 20.86 -15.22
CA ALA A 308 4.43 19.41 -15.10
C ALA A 308 5.68 19.10 -14.27
N TRP A 309 6.75 19.91 -14.42
CA TRP A 309 7.99 19.69 -13.66
C TRP A 309 7.81 19.87 -12.16
N VAL A 310 6.91 20.77 -11.73
CA VAL A 310 6.61 21.00 -10.30
C VAL A 310 5.98 19.75 -9.69
N PHE A 311 5.05 19.09 -10.40
CA PHE A 311 4.46 17.82 -9.99
C PHE A 311 5.52 16.72 -9.86
N TYR A 312 6.47 16.65 -10.77
CA TYR A 312 7.54 15.64 -10.70
C TYR A 312 8.50 15.89 -9.53
N VAL A 313 8.94 17.14 -9.31
CA VAL A 313 9.79 17.49 -8.16
C VAL A 313 9.07 17.22 -6.84
N PHE A 314 7.80 17.61 -6.76
CA PHE A 314 6.94 17.32 -5.61
C PHE A 314 6.80 15.81 -5.35
N ALA A 315 6.57 15.04 -6.40
CA ALA A 315 6.46 13.58 -6.32
C ALA A 315 7.74 12.92 -5.82
N VAL A 316 8.91 13.34 -6.31
CA VAL A 316 10.21 12.83 -5.84
C VAL A 316 10.43 13.19 -4.37
N GLY A 317 10.21 14.45 -3.98
CA GLY A 317 10.34 14.90 -2.59
C GLY A 317 9.41 14.16 -1.62
N LEU A 318 8.16 13.96 -2.02
CA LEU A 318 7.21 13.13 -1.26
C LEU A 318 7.70 11.68 -1.15
N GLY A 319 8.10 11.09 -2.26
CA GLY A 319 8.54 9.70 -2.32
C GLY A 319 9.70 9.42 -1.36
N LEU A 320 10.69 10.31 -1.27
CA LEU A 320 11.83 10.17 -0.35
C LEU A 320 11.41 10.06 1.12
N THR A 321 10.26 10.59 1.49
CA THR A 321 9.72 10.56 2.87
C THR A 321 8.44 9.71 3.01
N TRP A 322 8.06 8.91 1.99
CA TRP A 322 6.74 8.30 1.88
C TRP A 322 6.44 7.23 2.93
N LEU A 323 7.12 6.11 2.87
CA LEU A 323 6.94 4.96 3.78
C LEU A 323 8.12 4.74 4.72
N ALA A 324 9.03 5.68 4.81
CA ALA A 324 10.17 5.60 5.70
C ALA A 324 9.82 6.03 7.15
N THR A 325 8.54 6.38 7.37
CA THR A 325 7.98 6.77 8.69
C THR A 325 7.46 5.57 9.45
#